data_1375a26bb24718a3e6a4def979e778bf
#
_entry.id   1375a26bb24718a3e6a4def979e778bf
#
_cell.length_a   1.000
_cell.length_b   1.000
_cell.length_c   1.000
_cell.angle_alpha   90.00
_cell.angle_beta   90.00
_cell.angle_gamma   90.00
#
_symmetry.space_group_name_H-M   'P 1'
#
loop_
_entity.id
_entity.type
_entity.pdbx_description
1 polymer ?
#
loop_
_entity_poly.entity_id
_entity_poly.type
_entity_poly.pdbx_seq_one_letter_code
_entity_poly.pdbx_strand_id
1 'polypeptide(L)'
;MTELSEDVRQLLDEPHLAVFVTLMKDGSPQATPIWVDHDGEHVLINTVVGHQKERNFGRNRKVALCVVDHGQAGRYVQIRGRVVDTEVGPAAMEHIEKLSQKYSGRPYRGREGEQRVKVTIEPLHVDFHGGRGRGEGQAGRWGA
;
A
#
# COMPACT_ATOMS: atom_id res chain seq x y z
N MET A 1 11.10 -13.42 3.63
CA MET A 1 9.89 -12.58 3.73
C MET A 1 9.58 -12.34 5.20
N THR A 2 9.28 -11.10 5.55
CA THR A 2 8.90 -10.76 6.91
C THR A 2 7.40 -10.96 7.10
N GLU A 3 7.02 -11.55 8.22
CA GLU A 3 5.63 -11.81 8.51
C GLU A 3 4.87 -10.54 8.85
N LEU A 4 3.61 -10.45 8.40
CA LEU A 4 2.71 -9.37 8.79
C LEU A 4 2.02 -9.77 10.10
N SER A 5 2.27 -9.04 11.17
CA SER A 5 1.66 -9.33 12.47
C SER A 5 0.15 -9.08 12.41
N GLU A 6 -0.55 -9.55 13.42
CA GLU A 6 -1.99 -9.31 13.52
C GLU A 6 -2.29 -7.81 13.57
N ASP A 7 -1.49 -7.03 14.31
CA ASP A 7 -1.68 -5.59 14.41
C ASP A 7 -1.50 -4.91 13.05
N VAL A 8 -0.53 -5.35 12.28
CA VAL A 8 -0.31 -4.81 10.94
C VAL A 8 -1.47 -5.17 10.02
N ARG A 9 -1.89 -6.43 10.04
CA ARG A 9 -3.02 -6.87 9.21
C ARG A 9 -4.28 -6.10 9.55
N GLN A 10 -4.53 -5.84 10.84
CA GLN A 10 -5.68 -5.06 11.26
C GLN A 10 -5.64 -3.63 10.70
N LEU A 11 -4.47 -3.00 10.76
CA LEU A 11 -4.32 -1.65 10.21
C LEU A 11 -4.56 -1.65 8.70
N LEU A 12 -4.06 -2.68 8.00
CA LEU A 12 -4.25 -2.80 6.56
C LEU A 12 -5.70 -3.12 6.19
N ASP A 13 -6.47 -3.73 7.09
CA ASP A 13 -7.89 -4.02 6.83
C ASP A 13 -8.76 -2.77 6.93
N GLU A 14 -8.30 -1.77 7.64
CA GLU A 14 -9.05 -0.52 7.82
C GLU A 14 -8.82 0.41 6.60
N PRO A 15 -9.78 1.28 6.30
CA PRO A 15 -9.67 2.10 5.08
C PRO A 15 -8.76 3.33 5.26
N HIS A 16 -7.49 3.10 5.50
CA HIS A 16 -6.50 4.17 5.58
C HIS A 16 -5.69 4.21 4.29
N LEU A 17 -5.42 5.39 3.77
CA LEU A 17 -4.60 5.51 2.58
C LEU A 17 -3.18 5.10 2.88
N ALA A 18 -2.56 4.44 1.93
CA ALA A 18 -1.14 4.14 1.97
C ALA A 18 -0.42 5.14 1.08
N VAL A 19 0.74 5.61 1.51
CA VAL A 19 1.63 6.35 0.61
C VAL A 19 2.59 5.32 0.05
N PHE A 20 2.55 5.13 -1.25
CA PHE A 20 3.31 4.10 -1.94
C PHE A 20 4.48 4.74 -2.67
N VAL A 21 5.68 4.18 -2.48
CA VAL A 21 6.93 4.74 -3.01
C VAL A 21 7.57 3.77 -3.98
N THR A 22 7.88 4.27 -5.16
CA THR A 22 8.62 3.54 -6.18
C THR A 22 9.80 4.39 -6.62
N LEU A 23 10.73 3.80 -7.37
CA LEU A 23 11.94 4.51 -7.79
C LEU A 23 11.87 4.88 -9.26
N MET A 24 12.09 6.15 -9.53
CA MET A 24 12.18 6.67 -10.89
C MET A 24 13.45 6.11 -11.55
N LYS A 25 13.55 6.29 -12.84
CA LYS A 25 14.70 5.79 -13.62
C LYS A 25 16.03 6.31 -13.10
N ASP A 26 16.05 7.55 -12.60
CA ASP A 26 17.27 8.14 -12.06
C ASP A 26 17.53 7.79 -10.59
N GLY A 27 16.68 6.91 -10.01
CA GLY A 27 16.81 6.49 -8.62
C GLY A 27 16.06 7.37 -7.63
N SER A 28 15.47 8.49 -8.06
CA SER A 28 14.73 9.34 -7.14
C SER A 28 13.41 8.69 -6.79
N PRO A 29 12.95 8.83 -5.52
CA PRO A 29 11.68 8.22 -5.12
C PRO A 29 10.49 9.05 -5.57
N GLN A 30 9.42 8.33 -5.96
CA GLN A 30 8.13 8.92 -6.30
C GLN A 30 7.10 8.36 -5.32
N ALA A 31 6.32 9.23 -4.71
CA ALA A 31 5.35 8.84 -3.69
C ALA A 31 3.95 9.28 -4.09
N THR A 32 2.98 8.37 -4.00
CA THR A 32 1.57 8.68 -4.27
C THR A 32 0.66 7.96 -3.29
N PRO A 33 -0.51 8.52 -2.96
CA PRO A 33 -1.46 7.82 -2.11
C PRO A 33 -2.19 6.74 -2.91
N ILE A 34 -2.42 5.60 -2.29
CA ILE A 34 -3.12 4.48 -2.90
C ILE A 34 -4.00 3.77 -1.88
N TRP A 35 -4.89 2.93 -2.38
CA TRP A 35 -5.62 1.97 -1.56
C TRP A 35 -4.75 0.73 -1.36
N VAL A 36 -4.85 0.09 -0.20
CA VAL A 36 -4.01 -1.05 0.14
C VAL A 36 -4.83 -2.21 0.69
N ASP A 37 -4.34 -3.41 0.47
CA ASP A 37 -4.94 -4.65 0.93
C ASP A 37 -3.83 -5.61 1.31
N HIS A 38 -4.18 -6.79 1.78
CA HIS A 38 -3.24 -7.87 2.04
C HIS A 38 -3.93 -9.23 1.89
N ASP A 39 -3.14 -10.27 1.75
CA ASP A 39 -3.67 -11.64 1.68
C ASP A 39 -3.26 -12.47 2.91
N GLY A 40 -2.83 -11.82 3.98
CA GLY A 40 -2.32 -12.44 5.20
C GLY A 40 -0.81 -12.50 5.24
N GLU A 41 -0.16 -12.62 4.10
CA GLU A 41 1.29 -12.73 4.01
C GLU A 41 1.92 -11.61 3.18
N HIS A 42 1.24 -11.18 2.13
CA HIS A 42 1.73 -10.18 1.19
C HIS A 42 0.89 -8.92 1.26
N VAL A 43 1.49 -7.81 0.92
CA VAL A 43 0.76 -6.56 0.72
C VAL A 43 0.27 -6.54 -0.71
N LEU A 44 -0.98 -6.14 -0.90
CA LEU A 44 -1.62 -6.10 -2.22
C LEU A 44 -2.03 -4.68 -2.55
N ILE A 45 -1.71 -4.24 -3.74
CA ILE A 45 -2.18 -2.95 -4.24
C ILE A 45 -2.73 -3.13 -5.64
N ASN A 46 -3.32 -2.07 -6.17
CA ASN A 46 -3.89 -2.10 -7.52
C ASN A 46 -3.57 -0.77 -8.18
N THR A 47 -3.20 -0.80 -9.44
CA THR A 47 -2.90 0.42 -10.18
C THR A 47 -3.26 0.21 -11.66
N VAL A 48 -2.89 1.17 -12.49
CA VAL A 48 -3.22 1.16 -13.91
C VAL A 48 -1.95 0.94 -14.71
N VAL A 49 -2.01 0.04 -15.67
CA VAL A 49 -0.91 -0.19 -16.60
C VAL A 49 -0.60 1.11 -17.32
N GLY A 50 0.66 1.49 -17.34
CA GLY A 50 1.13 2.73 -17.97
C GLY A 50 1.30 3.91 -17.02
N HIS A 51 0.78 3.82 -15.80
CA HIS A 51 1.03 4.87 -14.81
C HIS A 51 2.51 4.86 -14.39
N GLN A 52 3.01 6.00 -13.94
CA GLN A 52 4.42 6.13 -13.59
C GLN A 52 4.89 5.07 -12.58
N LYS A 53 4.08 4.83 -11.54
CA LYS A 53 4.45 3.84 -10.52
C LYS A 53 4.55 2.43 -11.11
N GLU A 54 3.68 2.10 -12.05
CA GLU A 54 3.69 0.78 -12.66
C GLU A 54 4.96 0.61 -13.51
N ARG A 55 5.32 1.62 -14.28
CA ARG A 55 6.57 1.59 -15.03
C ARG A 55 7.77 1.51 -14.10
N ASN A 56 7.71 2.23 -12.98
CA ASN A 56 8.79 2.25 -12.00
C ASN A 56 9.03 0.87 -11.39
N PHE A 57 7.99 0.22 -10.86
CA PHE A 57 8.22 -1.09 -10.25
C PHE A 57 8.44 -2.20 -11.30
N GLY A 58 8.05 -1.98 -12.53
CA GLY A 58 8.40 -2.88 -13.61
C GLY A 58 9.89 -2.89 -13.88
N ARG A 59 10.55 -1.76 -13.68
CA ARG A 59 11.98 -1.60 -13.89
C ARG A 59 12.79 -1.93 -12.63
N ASN A 60 12.30 -1.53 -11.47
CA ASN A 60 12.97 -1.76 -10.20
C ASN A 60 11.93 -2.22 -9.18
N ARG A 61 12.02 -3.48 -8.77
CA ARG A 61 11.02 -4.11 -7.90
C ARG A 61 11.01 -3.60 -6.47
N LYS A 62 11.99 -2.81 -6.06
CA LYS A 62 12.07 -2.28 -4.69
C LYS A 62 11.00 -1.21 -4.52
N VAL A 63 10.19 -1.37 -3.47
CA VAL A 63 9.10 -0.45 -3.17
C VAL A 63 8.99 -0.25 -1.66
N ALA A 64 8.28 0.78 -1.27
CA ALA A 64 7.97 1.00 0.13
C ALA A 64 6.56 1.57 0.25
N LEU A 65 5.95 1.39 1.40
CA LEU A 65 4.69 2.04 1.69
C LEU A 65 4.57 2.38 3.17
N CYS A 66 3.80 3.41 3.45
CA CYS A 66 3.52 3.83 4.81
C CYS A 66 2.01 3.99 4.92
N VAL A 67 1.39 3.30 5.88
CA VAL A 67 -0.04 3.38 6.13
C VAL A 67 -0.23 4.02 7.49
N VAL A 68 -0.94 5.13 7.53
CA VAL A 68 -1.16 5.89 8.76
C VAL A 68 -2.64 5.84 9.11
N ASP A 69 -2.96 5.51 10.36
CA ASP A 69 -4.31 5.57 10.86
C ASP A 69 -4.72 7.06 10.88
N HIS A 70 -5.67 7.44 10.03
CA HIS A 70 -6.03 8.85 9.92
C HIS A 70 -6.81 9.37 11.14
N GLY A 71 -7.28 8.48 12.00
CA GLY A 71 -7.93 8.86 13.26
C GLY A 71 -6.97 8.89 14.43
N GLN A 72 -5.78 8.29 14.27
CA GLN A 72 -4.79 8.22 15.35
C GLN A 72 -3.40 8.20 14.71
N ALA A 73 -2.89 9.37 14.41
CA ALA A 73 -1.68 9.53 13.61
C ALA A 73 -0.43 8.82 14.14
N GLY A 74 -0.34 8.57 15.43
CA GLY A 74 0.78 7.81 15.99
C GLY A 74 0.74 6.32 15.70
N ARG A 75 -0.37 5.82 15.14
CA ARG A 75 -0.51 4.41 14.79
C ARG A 75 -0.25 4.28 13.28
N TYR A 76 0.82 3.61 12.92
CA TYR A 76 1.19 3.48 11.50
C TYR A 76 2.11 2.28 11.28
N VAL A 77 2.26 1.89 10.04
CA VAL A 77 3.23 0.87 9.64
C VAL A 77 4.02 1.38 8.45
N GLN A 78 5.32 1.13 8.49
CA GLN A 78 6.21 1.36 7.37
C GLN A 78 6.63 -0.01 6.87
N ILE A 79 6.47 -0.27 5.58
CA ILE A 79 6.83 -1.54 4.97
C ILE A 79 7.75 -1.26 3.79
N ARG A 80 8.92 -1.92 3.78
CA ARG A 80 9.80 -1.93 2.62
C ARG A 80 9.77 -3.35 2.06
N GLY A 81 9.62 -3.46 0.76
CA GLY A 81 9.50 -4.76 0.15
C GLY A 81 9.83 -4.74 -1.32
N ARG A 82 9.38 -5.75 -2.02
CA ARG A 82 9.58 -5.82 -3.46
C ARG A 82 8.37 -6.42 -4.13
N VAL A 83 8.11 -6.00 -5.35
CA VAL A 83 7.03 -6.56 -6.17
C VAL A 83 7.45 -7.94 -6.62
N VAL A 84 6.63 -8.94 -6.32
CA VAL A 84 6.91 -10.32 -6.68
C VAL A 84 5.94 -10.87 -7.73
N ASP A 85 4.80 -10.23 -7.92
CA ASP A 85 3.84 -10.67 -8.93
C ASP A 85 2.95 -9.53 -9.36
N THR A 86 2.52 -9.56 -10.61
CA THR A 86 1.55 -8.62 -11.17
C THR A 86 0.57 -9.41 -12.02
N GLU A 87 -0.70 -9.05 -11.94
CA GLU A 87 -1.75 -9.77 -12.62
C GLU A 87 -2.79 -8.81 -13.19
N VAL A 88 -3.06 -8.92 -14.48
CA VAL A 88 -4.08 -8.12 -15.16
C VAL A 88 -5.33 -8.99 -15.38
N GLY A 89 -6.36 -8.41 -15.93
CA GLY A 89 -7.58 -9.16 -16.29
C GLY A 89 -8.55 -9.30 -15.12
N PRO A 90 -9.34 -10.40 -15.11
CA PRO A 90 -10.42 -10.54 -14.12
C PRO A 90 -9.97 -10.42 -12.66
N ALA A 91 -8.80 -10.96 -12.32
CA ALA A 91 -8.30 -10.89 -10.95
C ALA A 91 -8.03 -9.45 -10.52
N ALA A 92 -7.51 -8.63 -11.44
CA ALA A 92 -7.25 -7.21 -11.14
C ALA A 92 -8.56 -6.45 -10.97
N MET A 93 -9.57 -6.77 -11.77
CA MET A 93 -10.87 -6.11 -11.68
C MET A 93 -11.62 -6.51 -10.41
N GLU A 94 -11.53 -7.77 -10.02
CA GLU A 94 -12.13 -8.22 -8.78
C GLU A 94 -11.48 -7.54 -7.58
N HIS A 95 -10.18 -7.38 -7.64
CA HIS A 95 -9.40 -6.76 -6.58
C HIS A 95 -9.73 -5.26 -6.44
N ILE A 96 -9.80 -4.52 -7.54
CA ILE A 96 -10.11 -3.09 -7.45
C ILE A 96 -11.56 -2.87 -6.98
N GLU A 97 -12.47 -3.80 -7.32
CA GLU A 97 -13.83 -3.73 -6.83
C GLU A 97 -13.85 -3.90 -5.30
N LYS A 98 -13.10 -4.86 -4.79
CA LYS A 98 -12.97 -5.10 -3.35
C LYS A 98 -12.42 -3.86 -2.64
N LEU A 99 -11.39 -3.25 -3.20
CA LEU A 99 -10.80 -2.04 -2.63
C LEU A 99 -11.78 -0.86 -2.66
N SER A 100 -12.54 -0.73 -3.74
CA SER A 100 -13.54 0.32 -3.85
C SER A 100 -14.60 0.19 -2.77
N GLN A 101 -15.09 -1.03 -2.52
CA GLN A 101 -16.06 -1.28 -1.47
C GLN A 101 -15.47 -0.93 -0.10
N LYS A 102 -14.23 -1.29 0.15
CA LYS A 102 -13.57 -1.02 1.42
C LYS A 102 -13.41 0.49 1.66
N TYR A 103 -12.93 1.22 0.66
CA TYR A 103 -12.57 2.62 0.83
C TYR A 103 -13.74 3.61 0.58
N SER A 104 -14.63 3.29 -0.34
CA SER A 104 -15.72 4.22 -0.69
C SER A 104 -17.11 3.66 -0.43
N GLY A 105 -17.23 2.35 -0.22
CA GLY A 105 -18.54 1.71 -0.08
C GLY A 105 -19.33 1.66 -1.38
N ARG A 106 -18.69 1.91 -2.51
CA ARG A 106 -19.35 1.99 -3.82
C ARG A 106 -18.68 1.08 -4.82
N PRO A 107 -19.41 0.67 -5.88
CA PRO A 107 -18.79 -0.07 -6.98
C PRO A 107 -17.70 0.76 -7.63
N TYR A 108 -16.66 0.07 -8.12
CA TYR A 108 -15.58 0.75 -8.80
C TYR A 108 -16.05 1.26 -10.16
N ARG A 109 -15.73 2.53 -10.46
CA ARG A 109 -16.03 3.12 -11.75
C ARG A 109 -14.71 3.38 -12.44
N GLY A 110 -14.37 2.53 -13.39
CA GLY A 110 -13.16 2.70 -14.15
C GLY A 110 -13.30 3.73 -15.25
N ARG A 111 -12.21 4.04 -15.91
CA ARG A 111 -12.18 4.91 -17.09
C ARG A 111 -12.05 4.03 -18.32
N GLU A 112 -12.62 4.50 -19.41
CA GLU A 112 -12.54 3.79 -20.68
C GLU A 112 -11.07 3.61 -21.08
N GLY A 113 -10.71 2.42 -21.52
CA GLY A 113 -9.34 2.10 -21.93
C GLY A 113 -8.39 1.78 -20.77
N GLU A 114 -8.87 1.89 -19.52
CA GLU A 114 -8.05 1.59 -18.37
C GLU A 114 -7.81 0.10 -18.24
N GLN A 115 -6.57 -0.30 -18.01
CA GLN A 115 -6.24 -1.68 -17.69
C GLN A 115 -5.68 -1.72 -16.29
N ARG A 116 -6.41 -2.35 -15.39
CA ARG A 116 -5.98 -2.47 -13.99
C ARG A 116 -4.98 -3.62 -13.84
N VAL A 117 -4.11 -3.50 -12.84
CA VAL A 117 -3.16 -4.54 -12.48
C VAL A 117 -3.15 -4.71 -10.97
N LYS A 118 -3.28 -5.96 -10.55
CA LYS A 118 -3.16 -6.34 -9.14
C LYS A 118 -1.69 -6.62 -8.88
N VAL A 119 -1.13 -6.04 -7.83
CA VAL A 119 0.29 -6.12 -7.52
C VAL A 119 0.49 -6.78 -6.17
N THR A 120 1.34 -7.80 -6.14
CA THR A 120 1.68 -8.51 -4.91
C THR A 120 3.07 -8.08 -4.47
N ILE A 121 3.18 -7.62 -3.23
CA ILE A 121 4.42 -7.13 -2.66
C ILE A 121 4.85 -8.04 -1.52
N GLU A 122 6.08 -8.52 -1.59
CA GLU A 122 6.67 -9.30 -0.53
C GLU A 122 7.24 -8.33 0.51
N PRO A 123 6.74 -8.36 1.77
CA PRO A 123 7.29 -7.49 2.81
C PRO A 123 8.64 -8.02 3.26
N LEU A 124 9.66 -7.16 3.28
CA LEU A 124 11.00 -7.52 3.70
C LEU A 124 11.36 -6.87 5.05
N HIS A 125 10.88 -5.67 5.30
CA HIS A 125 11.07 -4.96 6.57
C HIS A 125 9.74 -4.34 6.95
N VAL A 126 9.27 -4.62 8.15
CA VAL A 126 7.98 -4.12 8.66
C VAL A 126 8.23 -3.43 9.99
N ASP A 127 7.86 -2.16 10.08
CA ASP A 127 8.05 -1.37 11.28
C ASP A 127 6.70 -0.79 11.70
N PHE A 128 6.11 -1.35 12.76
CA PHE A 128 4.79 -0.97 13.23
C PHE A 128 4.86 -0.18 14.52
N HIS A 129 4.07 0.89 14.59
CA HIS A 129 3.93 1.72 15.78
C HIS A 129 2.45 1.75 16.17
N GLY A 130 2.15 1.38 17.42
CA GLY A 130 0.78 1.30 17.90
C GLY A 130 0.14 2.61 18.27
N GLY A 131 0.95 3.63 18.46
CA GLY A 131 0.45 5.00 18.64
C GLY A 131 -0.25 5.33 19.91
N ARG A 132 -0.35 4.38 20.91
CA ARG A 132 -1.09 4.68 22.07
C ARG A 132 -0.27 5.13 23.16
N GLY A 133 -0.85 5.43 24.10
CA GLY A 133 -0.29 5.79 25.32
C GLY A 133 0.71 6.87 25.24
N ARG A 134 1.85 6.56 24.88
CA ARG A 134 2.82 7.45 24.93
C ARG A 134 2.66 8.40 23.96
N GLY A 135 1.70 8.21 23.08
CA GLY A 135 1.45 9.14 22.04
C GLY A 135 1.41 10.56 22.48
N GLU A 136 0.96 10.79 23.63
CA GLU A 136 0.84 12.13 24.07
C GLU A 136 2.17 12.80 24.08
N GLY A 137 3.13 12.30 24.70
CA GLY A 137 4.42 12.94 24.72
C GLY A 137 5.17 12.79 23.43
N GLN A 138 4.73 11.86 22.62
CA GLN A 138 5.47 11.52 21.42
C GLN A 138 4.94 12.15 20.15
N ALA A 139 3.75 12.69 20.21
CA ALA A 139 3.13 13.26 19.02
C ALA A 139 4.02 14.22 18.25
N GLY A 140 4.81 14.98 18.92
CA GLY A 140 5.69 15.93 18.26
C GLY A 140 6.96 15.36 17.70
N ARG A 141 7.13 14.05 17.82
CA ARG A 141 8.36 13.43 17.38
C ARG A 141 8.25 12.73 16.06
N TRP A 142 7.34 13.17 15.27
CA TRP A 142 7.16 12.60 13.97
C TRP A 142 8.42 12.69 13.17
N GLY A 143 8.81 11.61 12.55
CA GLY A 143 9.98 11.60 11.72
C GLY A 143 11.30 11.42 12.47
N ALA A 144 11.22 11.36 13.75
CA ALA A 144 12.42 11.22 14.56
C ALA A 144 13.05 9.83 14.45
#